data_dea4af6839b070b53ce8b7276c61d6d7
#
_entry.id   dea4af6839b070b53ce8b7276c61d6d7
#
_cell.length_a   1.000
_cell.length_b   1.000
_cell.length_c   1.000
_cell.angle_alpha   90.00
_cell.angle_beta   90.00
_cell.angle_gamma   90.00
#
_symmetry.space_group_name_H-M   'P 1'
#
loop_
_entity.id
_entity.type
_entity.pdbx_description
1 polymer ?
#
loop_
_entity_poly.entity_id
_entity_poly.type
_entity_poly.pdbx_seq_one_letter_code
_entity_poly.pdbx_strand_id
1 'polypeptide(L)' 'MTGMTKYAVFGRRNEGDDTLHLGTVSAHSDRLAKTYAYNTYDEEDWNYLAVVREEDLLEVEHGNVRREVPQ' A
#
# COMPACT_ATOMS: atom_id res chain seq x y z
N MET A 1 -7.22 24.56 3.46
CA MET A 1 -7.17 23.56 4.25
C MET A 1 -6.56 22.35 3.69
N THR A 2 -5.98 21.64 4.40
CA THR A 2 -5.29 20.59 3.90
C THR A 2 -5.99 19.37 4.20
N GLY A 3 -6.17 18.55 3.30
CA GLY A 3 -6.76 17.28 3.53
C GLY A 3 -5.72 16.26 3.85
N MET A 4 -6.18 15.11 4.20
CA MET A 4 -5.30 14.01 4.37
C MET A 4 -5.04 13.35 3.04
N THR A 5 -3.88 12.79 2.92
CA THR A 5 -3.49 12.03 1.75
C THR A 5 -3.75 10.57 2.02
N LYS A 6 -4.27 9.88 1.04
CA LYS A 6 -4.54 8.47 1.15
C LYS A 6 -3.33 7.67 0.71
N TYR A 7 -2.97 6.68 1.50
CA TYR A 7 -1.81 5.85 1.21
C TYR A 7 -2.23 4.40 1.11
N ALA A 8 -1.69 3.70 0.14
CA ALA A 8 -1.88 2.27 0.04
C ALA A 8 -0.81 1.60 0.88
N VAL A 9 -1.19 0.56 1.59
CA VAL A 9 -0.28 -0.15 2.47
C VAL A 9 -0.01 -1.52 1.90
N PHE A 10 1.27 -1.86 1.81
CA PHE A 10 1.70 -3.14 1.29
C PHE A 10 2.57 -3.85 2.31
N GLY A 11 2.50 -5.14 2.32
CA GLY A 11 3.29 -5.91 3.26
C GLY A 11 3.64 -7.27 2.77
N ARG A 12 4.62 -7.88 3.41
CA ARG A 12 5.10 -9.19 3.07
C ARG A 12 5.51 -9.88 4.38
N ARG A 13 5.07 -11.11 4.55
CA ARG A 13 5.35 -11.81 5.79
C ARG A 13 6.73 -12.43 5.80
N ASN A 14 7.10 -13.05 4.71
CA ASN A 14 8.37 -13.74 4.64
C ASN A 14 9.16 -13.27 3.46
N GLU A 15 10.46 -13.30 3.60
CA GLU A 15 11.31 -12.97 2.50
C GLU A 15 11.08 -13.97 1.38
N GLY A 16 10.93 -13.47 0.19
CA GLY A 16 10.64 -14.36 -0.93
C GLY A 16 9.18 -14.41 -1.26
N ASP A 17 8.31 -13.99 -0.35
CA ASP A 17 6.88 -13.94 -0.64
C ASP A 17 6.57 -12.71 -1.47
N ASP A 18 5.44 -12.77 -2.14
CA ASP A 18 4.97 -11.60 -2.87
C ASP A 18 4.51 -10.54 -1.89
N THR A 19 4.66 -9.30 -2.27
CA THR A 19 4.15 -8.19 -1.49
C THR A 19 2.67 -8.03 -1.80
N LEU A 20 1.87 -7.92 -0.75
CA LEU A 20 0.42 -7.87 -0.88
C LEU A 20 -0.10 -6.50 -0.49
N HIS A 21 -1.15 -6.09 -1.14
CA HIS A 21 -1.85 -4.87 -0.77
C HIS A 21 -2.73 -5.18 0.43
N LEU A 22 -2.47 -4.52 1.54
CA LEU A 22 -3.16 -4.81 2.78
C LEU A 22 -4.37 -3.91 3.00
N GLY A 23 -4.29 -2.67 2.57
CA GLY A 23 -5.36 -1.73 2.79
C GLY A 23 -4.88 -0.32 2.56
N THR A 24 -5.56 0.64 3.16
CA THR A 24 -5.18 2.03 3.01
C THR A 24 -5.21 2.72 4.36
N VAL A 25 -4.42 3.78 4.47
CA VAL A 25 -4.48 4.66 5.62
C VAL A 25 -4.47 6.08 5.10
N SER A 26 -5.00 7.00 5.89
CA SER A 26 -4.98 8.41 5.54
C SER A 26 -4.13 9.15 6.56
N ALA A 27 -3.31 10.06 6.08
CA ALA A 27 -2.44 10.78 6.97
C ALA A 27 -2.07 12.12 6.36
N HIS A 28 -1.61 13.02 7.23
CA HIS A 28 -1.22 14.35 6.77
C HIS A 28 0.20 14.38 6.22
N SER A 29 0.99 13.36 6.50
CA SER A 29 2.37 13.34 6.04
C SER A 29 2.82 11.91 5.84
N ASP A 30 3.89 11.75 5.09
CA ASP A 30 4.45 10.43 4.83
C ASP A 30 4.86 9.76 6.13
N ARG A 31 5.43 10.54 7.04
CA ARG A 31 5.90 10.00 8.30
C ARG A 31 4.75 9.46 9.11
N LEU A 32 3.65 10.22 9.18
CA LEU A 32 2.48 9.76 9.91
C LEU A 32 1.86 8.56 9.25
N ALA A 33 1.91 8.49 7.93
CA ALA A 33 1.37 7.35 7.23
C ALA A 33 2.10 6.08 7.63
N LYS A 34 3.41 6.16 7.76
CA LYS A 34 4.20 5.01 8.16
C LYS A 34 3.84 4.57 9.57
N THR A 35 3.66 5.53 10.45
CA THR A 35 3.29 5.22 11.83
C THR A 35 1.92 4.58 11.90
N TYR A 36 0.96 5.15 11.17
CA TYR A 36 -0.39 4.62 11.17
C TYR A 36 -0.43 3.21 10.60
N ALA A 37 0.32 2.97 9.52
CA ALA A 37 0.34 1.64 8.92
C ALA A 37 0.94 0.65 9.90
N TYR A 38 2.02 1.01 10.54
CA TYR A 38 2.66 0.13 11.49
C TYR A 38 1.69 -0.24 12.62
N ASN A 39 1.01 0.76 13.16
CA ASN A 39 0.10 0.51 14.28
C ASN A 39 -1.14 -0.26 13.87
N THR A 40 -1.61 -0.03 12.66
CA THR A 40 -2.82 -0.68 12.19
C THR A 40 -2.60 -2.16 11.92
N TYR A 41 -1.43 -2.50 11.42
CA TYR A 41 -1.16 -3.86 10.99
C TYR A 41 -0.13 -4.57 11.85
N ASP A 42 0.03 -4.15 13.10
CA ASP A 42 1.11 -4.68 13.93
C ASP A 42 0.78 -6.03 14.55
N GLU A 43 -0.38 -6.59 14.27
CA GLU A 43 -0.67 -7.91 14.82
C GLU A 43 0.04 -9.01 14.04
N GLU A 44 0.67 -8.69 12.94
CA GLU A 44 1.43 -9.65 12.19
C GLU A 44 2.89 -9.29 12.25
N ASP A 45 3.72 -10.30 12.11
CA ASP A 45 5.15 -10.09 12.08
C ASP A 45 5.58 -9.88 10.64
N TRP A 46 5.50 -8.68 10.19
CA TRP A 46 5.81 -8.37 8.80
C TRP A 46 7.32 -8.36 8.57
N ASN A 47 7.75 -9.01 7.52
CA ASN A 47 9.13 -8.91 7.07
C ASN A 47 9.34 -7.58 6.36
N TYR A 48 8.29 -7.07 5.75
CA TYR A 48 8.37 -5.84 4.98
C TYR A 48 7.01 -5.16 5.04
N LEU A 49 7.02 -3.86 5.26
CA LEU A 49 5.79 -3.10 5.32
C LEU A 49 6.08 -1.74 4.69
N ALA A 50 5.23 -1.31 3.77
CA ALA A 50 5.48 -0.08 3.04
C ALA A 50 4.19 0.66 2.79
N VAL A 51 4.29 1.96 2.60
CA VAL A 51 3.16 2.77 2.19
C VAL A 51 3.56 3.56 0.96
N VAL A 52 2.57 3.85 0.13
CA VAL A 52 2.81 4.68 -1.04
C VAL A 52 1.57 5.55 -1.20
N ARG A 53 1.77 6.81 -1.54
CA ARG A 53 0.65 7.70 -1.79
C ARG A 53 -0.15 7.17 -2.95
N GLU A 54 -1.47 7.15 -2.80
CA GLU A 54 -2.30 6.63 -3.87
C GLU A 54 -2.11 7.40 -5.15
N GLU A 55 -1.83 8.68 -5.05
CA GLU A 55 -1.64 9.49 -6.24
C GLU A 55 -0.39 9.07 -7.01
N ASP A 56 0.52 8.36 -6.35
CA ASP A 56 1.73 7.90 -7.00
C ASP A 56 1.59 6.50 -7.56
N LEU A 57 0.46 5.86 -7.35
CA LEU A 57 0.21 4.56 -7.92
C LEU A 57 -0.22 4.72 -9.36
N LEU A 58 0.46 4.04 -10.23
CA LEU A 58 0.12 4.10 -11.64
C LEU A 58 -0.78 2.93 -11.97
N GLU A 59 -2.04 3.19 -12.05
CA GLU A 59 -3.00 2.14 -12.35
C GLU A 59 -2.99 1.87 -13.83
N VAL A 60 -2.89 0.60 -14.17
CA VAL A 60 -2.95 0.23 -15.56
C VAL A 60 -4.38 0.21 -16.01
N GLU A 61 -5.24 -0.35 -15.17
CA GLU A 61 -6.62 -0.43 -15.53
C GLU A 61 -7.47 -0.57 -14.29
N HIS A 62 -8.72 -0.14 -14.40
CA HIS A 62 -9.62 -0.15 -13.29
C HIS A 62 -10.65 -1.22 -13.49
N GLY A 63 -10.94 -1.96 -12.50
CA GLY A 63 -11.98 -2.96 -12.61
C GLY A 63 -11.47 -4.22 -13.23
N ASN A 64 -12.08 -4.63 -14.34
CA ASN A 64 -11.72 -5.88 -14.94
C ASN A 64 -10.46 -5.82 -15.75
N VAL A 65 -9.36 -6.10 -15.15
CA VAL A 65 -8.11 -6.11 -15.85
C VAL A 65 -7.96 -7.44 -16.56
N ARG A 66 -7.82 -7.40 -17.89
CA ARG A 66 -7.61 -8.59 -18.62
C ARG A 66 -6.17 -8.81 -18.83
N ARG A 67 -5.76 -10.03 -18.64
CA ARG A 67 -4.39 -10.36 -18.85
C ARG A 67 -4.22 -10.59 -20.30
N GLU A 68 -3.71 -9.63 -20.97
CA GLU A 68 -3.46 -9.73 -22.39
C GLU A 68 -2.02 -10.01 -22.61
N VAL A 69 -1.73 -10.96 -23.46
CA VAL A 69 -0.35 -11.25 -23.73
C VAL A 69 0.02 -10.59 -25.05
N PRO A 70 0.94 -9.65 -25.01
CA PRO A 70 1.34 -8.98 -26.25
C PRO A 70 1.98 -9.96 -27.19
N GLN A 71 1.81 -9.73 -28.41
CA GLN A 71 2.34 -10.62 -29.44
C GLN A 71 3.67 -10.16 -29.95
#